data_27760cd2041eacac82be3cec86a6e9ee
#
_entry.id   27760cd2041eacac82be3cec86a6e9ee
#
_cell.length_a   1.000
_cell.length_b   1.000
_cell.length_c   1.000
_cell.angle_alpha   90.00
_cell.angle_beta   90.00
_cell.angle_gamma   90.00
#
_symmetry.space_group_name_H-M   'P 1'
#
loop_
_entity.id
_entity.type
_entity.pdbx_description
1 polymer ?
#
loop_
_entity_poly.entity_id
_entity_poly.type
_entity_poly.pdbx_seq_one_letter_code
_entity_poly.pdbx_strand_id
1 'polypeptide(L)'
;GHEVVRAPYPGLMGAIGAALIAQEQVSNQTEAHASSLPKERASSQSEEHASSHSKEHASSHPSSFIGWDALRNFEYTQETNLICPFCANRCNRTRITFSNGSSWITGNRCPRGEVVGDPKDASVRNAVRAAKKAMDSVPNLYAERETLLFKDWPFSKVVPDQNITIGLPRVLFYWDTMPFWKTLLQALGFTVKLSHLSTRAIYEDGLQAVASDTVCFPAKLVHGHLRDLHNQNVDRIFMPIVTTVPSENTADTSQSMCAVVKGYPLVIKNSDNPERRWDIPF
;
A
#
# COMPACT_ATOMS: atom_id res chain seq x y z
N GLY A 1 10.97 -38.13 5.76
CA GLY A 1 11.11 -36.90 6.52
C GLY A 1 11.96 -35.90 5.74
N HIS A 2 11.59 -34.63 5.77
CA HIS A 2 12.38 -33.57 5.17
C HIS A 2 13.38 -33.05 6.22
N GLU A 3 14.62 -32.83 5.80
CA GLU A 3 15.62 -32.21 6.64
C GLU A 3 15.29 -30.72 6.80
N VAL A 4 15.16 -30.24 8.02
CA VAL A 4 14.91 -28.84 8.34
C VAL A 4 16.23 -28.18 8.71
N VAL A 5 16.72 -27.29 7.84
CA VAL A 5 17.93 -26.52 8.07
C VAL A 5 17.57 -25.17 8.71
N ARG A 6 18.10 -24.92 9.89
CA ARG A 6 17.98 -23.62 10.57
C ARG A 6 19.13 -22.71 10.12
N ALA A 7 18.78 -21.51 9.65
CA ALA A 7 19.79 -20.52 9.31
C ALA A 7 20.68 -20.17 10.53
N PRO A 8 22.00 -19.98 10.35
CA PRO A 8 22.92 -19.72 11.46
C PRO A 8 22.60 -18.45 12.24
N TYR A 9 22.00 -17.46 11.59
CA TYR A 9 21.62 -16.17 12.20
C TYR A 9 20.17 -15.80 11.85
N PRO A 10 19.16 -16.51 12.37
CA PRO A 10 17.78 -16.36 11.93
C PRO A 10 17.23 -14.95 12.17
N GLY A 11 17.66 -14.26 13.22
CA GLY A 11 17.26 -12.88 13.51
C GLY A 11 17.88 -11.81 12.58
N LEU A 12 18.92 -12.17 11.83
CA LEU A 12 19.62 -11.27 10.93
C LEU A 12 19.34 -11.54 9.44
N MET A 13 18.56 -12.57 9.11
CA MET A 13 18.32 -12.99 7.73
C MET A 13 17.71 -11.87 6.86
N GLY A 14 16.84 -11.04 7.44
CA GLY A 14 16.29 -9.88 6.75
C GLY A 14 17.34 -8.83 6.39
N ALA A 15 18.26 -8.55 7.30
CA ALA A 15 19.35 -7.60 7.08
C ALA A 15 20.35 -8.14 6.06
N ILE A 16 20.68 -9.43 6.12
CA ILE A 16 21.55 -10.11 5.15
C ILE A 16 20.91 -10.08 3.75
N GLY A 17 19.64 -10.41 3.64
CA GLY A 17 18.89 -10.35 2.38
C GLY A 17 18.87 -8.93 1.78
N ALA A 18 18.62 -7.91 2.57
CA ALA A 18 18.65 -6.52 2.13
C ALA A 18 20.05 -6.09 1.63
N ALA A 19 21.12 -6.53 2.32
CA ALA A 19 22.49 -6.24 1.90
C ALA A 19 22.84 -6.91 0.56
N LEU A 20 22.41 -8.17 0.34
CA LEU A 20 22.63 -8.89 -0.91
C LEU A 20 21.87 -8.23 -2.08
N ILE A 21 20.61 -7.81 -1.87
CA ILE A 21 19.83 -7.09 -2.88
C ILE A 21 20.49 -5.75 -3.23
N ALA A 22 20.95 -5.00 -2.23
CA ALA A 22 21.65 -3.75 -2.45
C ALA A 22 22.95 -3.96 -3.26
N GLN A 23 23.70 -4.99 -2.95
CA GLN A 23 24.91 -5.36 -3.70
C GLN A 23 24.60 -5.67 -5.17
N GLU A 24 23.56 -6.46 -5.44
CA GLU A 24 23.12 -6.81 -6.79
C GLU A 24 22.67 -5.57 -7.58
N GLN A 25 21.91 -4.66 -6.94
CA GLN A 25 21.47 -3.41 -7.59
C GLN A 25 22.63 -2.51 -7.97
N VAL A 26 23.65 -2.39 -7.13
CA VAL A 26 24.86 -1.62 -7.43
C VAL A 26 25.64 -2.25 -8.58
N SER A 27 25.77 -3.59 -8.60
CA SER A 27 26.45 -4.32 -9.67
C SER A 27 25.76 -4.14 -11.02
N ASN A 28 24.43 -4.27 -11.07
CA ASN A 28 23.62 -4.08 -12.27
C ASN A 28 23.68 -2.65 -12.83
N GLN A 29 23.75 -1.63 -11.96
CA GLN A 29 23.93 -0.23 -12.39
C GLN A 29 25.30 0.01 -13.01
N THR A 30 26.35 -0.68 -12.51
CA THR A 30 27.71 -0.56 -13.04
C THR A 30 27.81 -1.20 -14.44
N GLU A 31 27.14 -2.32 -14.68
CA GLU A 31 27.09 -2.97 -16.01
C GLU A 31 26.28 -2.14 -17.03
N ALA A 32 25.18 -1.53 -16.62
CA ALA A 32 24.39 -0.65 -17.47
C ALA A 32 25.15 0.60 -17.89
N HIS A 33 26.01 1.16 -17.02
CA HIS A 33 26.87 2.27 -17.35
C HIS A 33 28.05 1.88 -18.23
N ALA A 34 28.62 0.69 -18.05
CA ALA A 34 29.72 0.19 -18.89
C ALA A 34 29.28 -0.11 -20.33
N SER A 35 28.00 -0.46 -20.55
CA SER A 35 27.43 -0.72 -21.86
C SER A 35 27.07 0.52 -22.67
N SER A 36 27.05 1.70 -22.04
CA SER A 36 26.67 2.97 -22.67
C SER A 36 27.84 3.84 -23.14
N LEU A 37 29.10 3.40 -22.97
CA LEU A 37 30.29 4.11 -23.47
C LEU A 37 30.59 3.73 -24.91
N PRO A 38 30.92 4.70 -25.81
CA PRO A 38 31.29 4.41 -27.18
C PRO A 38 32.61 3.59 -27.25
N LYS A 39 32.58 2.51 -27.99
CA LYS A 39 33.80 1.71 -28.29
C LYS A 39 34.74 2.53 -29.17
N GLU A 40 35.66 3.26 -28.60
CA GLU A 40 36.86 3.68 -29.35
C GLU A 40 37.87 2.56 -29.43
N ARG A 41 38.31 2.35 -30.66
CA ARG A 41 39.34 1.38 -31.05
C ARG A 41 40.66 1.65 -30.30
N ALA A 42 41.17 0.63 -29.63
CA ALA A 42 42.60 0.54 -29.37
C ALA A 42 43.08 -0.86 -29.71
N SER A 43 44.04 -0.88 -30.62
CA SER A 43 44.75 -2.02 -31.11
C SER A 43 45.90 -2.45 -30.19
N SER A 44 46.07 -3.78 -30.07
CA SER A 44 47.32 -4.55 -29.86
C SER A 44 48.26 -4.24 -28.69
N GLN A 45 48.50 -5.22 -27.90
CA GLN A 45 49.72 -5.96 -27.61
C GLN A 45 49.86 -6.43 -26.17
N SER A 46 50.16 -7.71 -26.12
CA SER A 46 51.05 -8.53 -25.29
C SER A 46 50.59 -9.01 -23.93
N GLU A 47 50.60 -10.34 -23.89
CA GLU A 47 50.56 -11.22 -22.73
C GLU A 47 51.73 -10.98 -21.77
N GLU A 48 51.49 -11.08 -20.47
CA GLU A 48 52.21 -11.98 -19.57
C GLU A 48 51.80 -11.84 -18.09
N HIS A 49 51.67 -13.00 -17.49
CA HIS A 49 51.78 -13.38 -16.08
C HIS A 49 50.61 -13.17 -15.12
N ALA A 50 50.03 -14.29 -14.80
CA ALA A 50 49.17 -14.55 -13.65
C ALA A 50 49.85 -14.22 -12.31
N SER A 51 49.16 -13.44 -11.50
CA SER A 51 49.34 -13.42 -10.06
C SER A 51 47.99 -13.17 -9.44
N SER A 52 47.53 -14.14 -8.67
CA SER A 52 46.32 -14.13 -7.87
C SER A 52 46.35 -13.00 -6.83
N HIS A 53 45.64 -11.91 -7.10
CA HIS A 53 45.21 -10.99 -6.05
C HIS A 53 43.73 -10.67 -6.29
N SER A 54 42.93 -11.00 -5.31
CA SER A 54 41.53 -10.57 -5.19
C SER A 54 41.44 -9.07 -5.45
N LYS A 55 40.99 -8.68 -6.64
CA LYS A 55 40.63 -7.29 -6.94
C LYS A 55 39.40 -6.98 -6.15
N GLU A 56 39.55 -6.24 -5.07
CA GLU A 56 38.47 -5.45 -4.44
C GLU A 56 37.90 -4.54 -5.53
N HIS A 57 36.68 -4.85 -5.98
CA HIS A 57 35.91 -3.92 -6.80
C HIS A 57 35.49 -2.75 -5.91
N ALA A 58 36.33 -1.73 -5.87
CA ALA A 58 35.95 -0.44 -5.32
C ALA A 58 34.81 0.13 -6.18
N SER A 59 33.57 0.13 -5.69
CA SER A 59 32.48 0.83 -6.31
C SER A 59 32.81 2.32 -6.37
N SER A 60 32.59 2.96 -7.51
CA SER A 60 32.89 4.39 -7.74
C SER A 60 32.01 5.35 -6.94
N HIS A 61 31.07 4.85 -6.15
CA HIS A 61 30.22 5.64 -5.26
C HIS A 61 30.70 5.51 -3.82
N PRO A 62 30.99 6.64 -3.14
CA PRO A 62 31.35 6.61 -1.74
C PRO A 62 30.20 6.03 -0.92
N SER A 63 30.48 4.99 -0.16
CA SER A 63 29.52 4.40 0.77
C SER A 63 29.13 5.43 1.83
N SER A 64 27.84 5.53 2.13
CA SER A 64 27.33 6.32 3.27
C SER A 64 27.48 5.58 4.61
N PHE A 65 28.10 4.41 4.61
CA PHE A 65 28.35 3.67 5.85
C PHE A 65 29.35 4.41 6.72
N ILE A 66 28.97 4.65 7.99
CA ILE A 66 29.75 5.44 8.95
C ILE A 66 31.05 4.76 9.41
N GLY A 67 31.29 3.50 9.07
CA GLY A 67 32.43 2.71 9.50
C GLY A 67 32.19 1.94 10.81
N TRP A 68 32.97 0.85 10.99
CA TRP A 68 32.82 -0.05 12.13
C TRP A 68 33.19 0.60 13.47
N ASP A 69 34.15 1.50 13.49
CA ASP A 69 34.57 2.18 14.71
C ASP A 69 33.54 3.20 15.17
N ALA A 70 32.95 3.95 14.24
CA ALA A 70 31.84 4.84 14.56
C ALA A 70 30.59 4.06 15.02
N LEU A 71 30.34 2.88 14.43
CA LEU A 71 29.22 2.02 14.84
C LEU A 71 29.43 1.42 16.25
N ARG A 72 30.66 1.02 16.62
CA ARG A 72 30.96 0.49 17.95
C ARG A 72 30.83 1.52 19.06
N ASN A 73 31.10 2.79 18.73
CA ASN A 73 31.02 3.93 19.64
C ASN A 73 29.75 4.74 19.44
N PHE A 74 28.73 4.12 18.82
CA PHE A 74 27.49 4.80 18.50
C PHE A 74 26.63 4.98 19.75
N GLU A 75 26.47 6.20 20.18
CA GLU A 75 25.64 6.56 21.32
C GLU A 75 24.50 7.48 20.89
N TYR A 76 23.36 7.27 21.53
CA TYR A 76 22.17 8.09 21.33
C TYR A 76 21.33 8.17 22.60
N THR A 77 20.53 9.19 22.70
CA THR A 77 19.51 9.36 23.74
C THR A 77 18.12 9.32 23.12
N GLN A 78 17.14 8.83 23.88
CA GLN A 78 15.74 8.79 23.43
C GLN A 78 14.85 9.59 24.37
N GLU A 79 14.00 10.42 23.79
CA GLU A 79 12.89 11.09 24.45
C GLU A 79 11.58 10.54 23.86
N THR A 80 10.85 9.75 24.62
CA THR A 80 9.61 9.09 24.20
C THR A 80 8.38 9.89 24.62
N ASN A 81 7.20 9.49 24.10
CA ASN A 81 5.91 10.09 24.46
C ASN A 81 5.75 11.58 24.08
N LEU A 82 6.46 12.04 23.08
CA LEU A 82 6.29 13.38 22.53
C LEU A 82 5.01 13.44 21.67
N ILE A 83 3.94 13.96 22.24
CA ILE A 83 2.68 14.10 21.49
C ILE A 83 2.81 15.21 20.46
N CYS A 84 2.51 14.87 19.18
CA CYS A 84 2.48 15.83 18.09
C CYS A 84 1.29 16.81 18.25
N PRO A 85 1.51 18.13 18.32
CA PRO A 85 0.45 19.09 18.55
C PRO A 85 -0.20 19.63 17.26
N PHE A 86 0.25 19.22 16.07
CA PHE A 86 -0.04 19.91 14.82
C PHE A 86 -1.33 19.47 14.11
N CYS A 87 -2.02 18.44 14.61
CA CYS A 87 -3.35 18.03 14.11
C CYS A 87 -4.07 17.12 15.12
N ALA A 88 -5.34 16.82 14.85
CA ALA A 88 -6.18 15.97 15.69
C ALA A 88 -5.66 14.51 15.84
N ASN A 89 -4.77 14.05 14.96
CA ASN A 89 -4.19 12.71 15.02
C ASN A 89 -3.25 12.51 16.22
N ARG A 90 -2.67 13.58 16.79
CA ARG A 90 -1.86 13.58 18.02
C ARG A 90 -0.87 12.40 18.09
N CYS A 91 -0.12 12.17 17.00
CA CYS A 91 0.83 11.06 16.94
C CYS A 91 1.77 11.07 18.15
N ASN A 92 1.99 9.89 18.74
CA ASN A 92 3.01 9.70 19.75
C ASN A 92 4.37 9.52 19.05
N ARG A 93 5.32 10.38 19.35
CA ARG A 93 6.62 10.44 18.69
C ARG A 93 7.74 10.13 19.68
N THR A 94 8.87 9.69 19.14
CA THR A 94 10.13 9.55 19.87
C THR A 94 11.17 10.40 19.17
N ARG A 95 11.88 11.23 19.92
CA ARG A 95 13.08 11.94 19.47
C ARG A 95 14.29 11.09 19.81
N ILE A 96 15.12 10.84 18.82
CA ILE A 96 16.43 10.21 18.98
C ILE A 96 17.47 11.30 18.74
N THR A 97 18.33 11.54 19.70
CA THR A 97 19.43 12.52 19.60
C THR A 97 20.74 11.77 19.61
N PHE A 98 21.56 11.98 18.60
CA PHE A 98 22.84 11.34 18.41
C PHE A 98 23.96 12.13 19.08
N SER A 99 25.10 11.48 19.35
CA SER A 99 26.29 12.10 19.98
C SER A 99 26.83 13.31 19.24
N ASN A 100 26.60 13.41 17.92
CA ASN A 100 26.98 14.58 17.10
C ASN A 100 26.00 15.76 17.19
N GLY A 101 24.98 15.67 18.05
CA GLY A 101 23.96 16.71 18.24
C GLY A 101 22.82 16.69 17.20
N SER A 102 22.90 15.86 16.17
CA SER A 102 21.78 15.70 15.25
C SER A 102 20.62 14.95 15.91
N SER A 103 19.40 15.16 15.45
CA SER A 103 18.24 14.45 15.98
C SER A 103 17.33 13.95 14.89
N TRP A 104 16.64 12.86 15.18
CA TRP A 104 15.66 12.25 14.31
C TRP A 104 14.36 11.99 15.07
N ILE A 105 13.23 12.20 14.39
CA ILE A 105 11.90 11.95 14.96
C ILE A 105 11.30 10.71 14.30
N THR A 106 10.78 9.82 15.10
CA THR A 106 10.02 8.64 14.65
C THR A 106 8.64 8.58 15.30
N GLY A 107 7.74 7.76 14.76
CA GLY A 107 6.35 7.65 15.22
C GLY A 107 5.40 8.71 14.64
N ASN A 108 5.92 9.68 13.87
CA ASN A 108 5.09 10.60 13.10
C ASN A 108 4.48 9.91 11.88
N ARG A 109 3.29 10.36 11.47
CA ARG A 109 2.57 9.86 10.29
C ARG A 109 2.58 10.83 9.10
N CYS A 110 3.28 11.94 9.22
CA CYS A 110 3.46 12.91 8.14
C CYS A 110 4.65 13.82 8.45
N PRO A 111 5.24 14.52 7.45
CA PRO A 111 6.39 15.41 7.62
C PRO A 111 6.20 16.52 8.66
N ARG A 112 4.96 16.99 8.88
CA ARG A 112 4.69 17.95 9.96
C ARG A 112 5.10 17.45 11.34
N GLY A 113 5.03 16.13 11.54
CA GLY A 113 5.40 15.49 12.79
C GLY A 113 6.92 15.44 13.04
N GLU A 114 7.75 15.77 12.07
CA GLU A 114 9.19 15.91 12.22
C GLU A 114 9.58 17.24 12.88
N VAL A 115 8.70 18.24 12.77
CA VAL A 115 8.92 19.54 13.39
C VAL A 115 8.74 19.44 14.89
N VAL A 116 9.70 19.97 15.65
CA VAL A 116 9.70 20.01 17.10
C VAL A 116 9.67 21.47 17.56
N GLY A 117 8.91 21.73 18.61
CA GLY A 117 8.81 23.07 19.22
C GLY A 117 7.38 23.45 19.59
N ASP A 118 7.22 24.63 20.16
CA ASP A 118 5.91 25.18 20.54
C ASP A 118 5.14 25.63 19.27
N PRO A 119 3.90 25.18 19.07
CA PRO A 119 3.06 25.66 17.97
C PRO A 119 2.82 27.17 17.94
N LYS A 120 3.04 27.84 19.07
CA LYS A 120 2.92 29.32 19.17
C LYS A 120 4.10 30.04 18.54
N ASP A 121 5.24 29.38 18.38
CA ASP A 121 6.42 30.00 17.80
C ASP A 121 6.28 30.21 16.29
N ALA A 122 6.69 31.37 15.81
CA ALA A 122 6.59 31.70 14.37
C ALA A 122 7.47 30.79 13.51
N SER A 123 8.66 30.44 13.98
CA SER A 123 9.60 29.52 13.31
C SER A 123 8.98 28.13 13.14
N VAL A 124 8.37 27.60 14.20
CA VAL A 124 7.67 26.29 14.20
C VAL A 124 6.48 26.31 13.25
N ARG A 125 5.66 27.36 13.29
CA ARG A 125 4.52 27.49 12.35
C ARG A 125 4.99 27.54 10.90
N ASN A 126 6.08 28.25 10.62
CA ASN A 126 6.62 28.31 9.26
C ASN A 126 7.18 26.96 8.80
N ALA A 127 7.90 26.24 9.66
CA ALA A 127 8.41 24.90 9.36
C ALA A 127 7.25 23.91 9.10
N VAL A 128 6.20 23.93 9.92
CA VAL A 128 5.00 23.10 9.72
C VAL A 128 4.27 23.43 8.41
N ARG A 129 4.18 24.72 8.06
CA ARG A 129 3.60 25.19 6.79
C ARG A 129 4.44 24.72 5.60
N ALA A 130 5.76 24.82 5.68
CA ALA A 130 6.68 24.34 4.65
C ALA A 130 6.57 22.80 4.46
N ALA A 131 6.54 22.04 5.56
CA ALA A 131 6.35 20.60 5.53
C ALA A 131 4.99 20.20 4.92
N LYS A 132 3.94 20.95 5.22
CA LYS A 132 2.63 20.75 4.59
C LYS A 132 2.69 21.03 3.09
N LYS A 133 3.29 22.15 2.67
CA LYS A 133 3.40 22.51 1.25
C LYS A 133 4.20 21.46 0.47
N ALA A 134 5.29 20.94 1.04
CA ALA A 134 6.08 19.88 0.44
C ALA A 134 5.25 18.58 0.27
N MET A 135 4.45 18.22 1.27
CA MET A 135 3.54 17.08 1.20
C MET A 135 2.44 17.28 0.14
N ASP A 136 1.85 18.47 0.08
CA ASP A 136 0.78 18.79 -0.88
C ASP A 136 1.31 18.84 -2.34
N SER A 137 2.62 18.95 -2.56
CA SER A 137 3.24 18.90 -3.89
C SER A 137 3.42 17.48 -4.43
N VAL A 138 3.33 16.46 -3.58
CA VAL A 138 3.43 15.06 -3.99
C VAL A 138 2.05 14.57 -4.44
N PRO A 139 1.91 14.01 -5.66
CA PRO A 139 0.64 13.46 -6.12
C PRO A 139 0.10 12.38 -5.18
N ASN A 140 -1.18 12.46 -4.83
CA ASN A 140 -1.83 11.43 -4.05
C ASN A 140 -2.33 10.31 -4.97
N LEU A 141 -1.45 9.35 -5.27
CA LEU A 141 -1.76 8.24 -6.17
C LEU A 141 -2.92 7.36 -5.67
N TYR A 142 -3.19 7.30 -4.38
CA TYR A 142 -4.37 6.61 -3.85
C TYR A 142 -5.67 7.32 -4.24
N ALA A 143 -5.70 8.65 -4.19
CA ALA A 143 -6.86 9.43 -4.63
C ALA A 143 -7.05 9.33 -6.15
N GLU A 144 -5.97 9.33 -6.91
CA GLU A 144 -6.02 9.12 -8.36
C GLU A 144 -6.52 7.72 -8.71
N ARG A 145 -5.99 6.68 -8.05
CA ARG A 145 -6.48 5.29 -8.19
C ARG A 145 -7.97 5.20 -7.89
N GLU A 146 -8.41 5.79 -6.80
CA GLU A 146 -9.83 5.81 -6.44
C GLU A 146 -10.68 6.49 -7.52
N THR A 147 -10.25 7.63 -8.03
CA THR A 147 -10.93 8.32 -9.13
C THR A 147 -11.03 7.44 -10.36
N LEU A 148 -9.94 6.78 -10.76
CA LEU A 148 -9.90 5.88 -11.92
C LEU A 148 -10.82 4.68 -11.77
N LEU A 149 -10.88 4.08 -10.59
CA LEU A 149 -11.69 2.88 -10.32
C LEU A 149 -13.19 3.19 -10.28
N PHE A 150 -13.59 4.36 -9.79
CA PHE A 150 -15.00 4.63 -9.52
C PHE A 150 -15.64 5.65 -10.47
N LYS A 151 -14.89 6.26 -11.41
CA LYS A 151 -15.44 7.13 -12.44
C LYS A 151 -16.35 6.39 -13.41
N ASP A 152 -17.09 7.15 -14.22
CA ASP A 152 -17.79 6.58 -15.36
C ASP A 152 -16.84 6.36 -16.53
N TRP A 153 -16.92 5.19 -17.12
CA TRP A 153 -16.18 4.84 -18.33
C TRP A 153 -17.13 4.86 -19.53
N PRO A 154 -16.66 5.22 -20.72
CA PRO A 154 -17.48 5.18 -21.93
C PRO A 154 -18.00 3.77 -22.18
N PHE A 155 -19.27 3.64 -22.53
CA PHE A 155 -19.89 2.37 -22.91
C PHE A 155 -20.99 2.60 -23.94
N SER A 156 -21.38 1.53 -24.64
CA SER A 156 -22.56 1.51 -25.48
C SER A 156 -23.60 0.60 -24.84
N LYS A 157 -24.85 1.05 -24.75
CA LYS A 157 -25.95 0.20 -24.28
C LYS A 157 -26.22 -0.90 -25.30
N VAL A 158 -26.30 -2.12 -24.84
CA VAL A 158 -26.59 -3.30 -25.66
C VAL A 158 -28.04 -3.74 -25.53
N VAL A 159 -28.75 -3.28 -24.50
CA VAL A 159 -30.17 -3.52 -24.26
C VAL A 159 -30.86 -2.22 -23.80
N PRO A 160 -32.20 -2.11 -23.93
CA PRO A 160 -32.98 -0.98 -23.40
C PRO A 160 -32.86 -0.84 -21.88
N ASP A 161 -33.20 0.35 -21.39
CA ASP A 161 -33.21 0.65 -19.95
C ASP A 161 -34.17 -0.29 -19.21
N GLN A 162 -33.67 -0.91 -18.12
CA GLN A 162 -34.40 -1.90 -17.36
C GLN A 162 -35.27 -1.30 -16.24
N ASN A 163 -35.16 0.01 -16.00
CA ASN A 163 -35.80 0.72 -14.87
C ASN A 163 -35.52 0.08 -13.50
N ILE A 164 -34.35 -0.54 -13.37
CA ILE A 164 -33.86 -1.18 -12.15
C ILE A 164 -32.57 -0.49 -11.74
N THR A 165 -32.48 -0.10 -10.48
CA THR A 165 -31.27 0.47 -9.90
C THR A 165 -30.49 -0.59 -9.14
N ILE A 166 -29.25 -0.82 -9.56
CA ILE A 166 -28.33 -1.76 -8.91
C ILE A 166 -27.29 -0.98 -8.09
N GLY A 167 -27.18 -1.34 -6.82
CA GLY A 167 -26.14 -0.84 -5.92
C GLY A 167 -24.87 -1.68 -6.00
N LEU A 168 -23.72 -1.02 -6.10
CA LEU A 168 -22.40 -1.64 -5.99
C LEU A 168 -21.68 -1.08 -4.77
N PRO A 169 -21.34 -1.91 -3.77
CA PRO A 169 -20.62 -1.44 -2.58
C PRO A 169 -19.14 -1.23 -2.89
N ARG A 170 -18.54 -0.17 -2.33
CA ARG A 170 -17.10 0.13 -2.47
C ARG A 170 -16.27 -0.71 -1.49
N VAL A 171 -16.30 -2.02 -1.63
CA VAL A 171 -15.68 -2.96 -0.69
C VAL A 171 -14.95 -4.10 -1.38
N LEU A 172 -14.01 -4.72 -0.66
CA LEU A 172 -13.33 -5.95 -1.05
C LEU A 172 -12.80 -5.89 -2.50
N PHE A 173 -13.14 -6.91 -3.31
CA PHE A 173 -12.66 -7.04 -4.69
C PHE A 173 -13.14 -5.95 -5.65
N TYR A 174 -14.15 -5.15 -5.31
CA TYR A 174 -14.55 -4.00 -6.12
C TYR A 174 -13.47 -2.93 -6.26
N TRP A 175 -12.52 -2.87 -5.34
CA TRP A 175 -11.36 -1.99 -5.45
C TRP A 175 -10.42 -2.33 -6.62
N ASP A 176 -10.62 -3.47 -7.28
CA ASP A 176 -9.86 -3.84 -8.46
C ASP A 176 -10.76 -4.02 -9.69
N THR A 177 -12.03 -4.34 -9.51
CA THR A 177 -12.93 -4.77 -10.59
C THR A 177 -14.11 -3.82 -10.84
N MET A 178 -14.22 -2.71 -10.10
CA MET A 178 -15.35 -1.77 -10.25
C MET A 178 -15.54 -1.24 -11.68
N PRO A 179 -14.50 -0.86 -12.44
CA PRO A 179 -14.68 -0.41 -13.82
C PRO A 179 -15.42 -1.42 -14.68
N PHE A 180 -15.09 -2.71 -14.54
CA PHE A 180 -15.73 -3.79 -15.29
C PHE A 180 -17.20 -3.92 -14.90
N TRP A 181 -17.51 -4.12 -13.63
CA TRP A 181 -18.86 -4.37 -13.16
C TRP A 181 -19.80 -3.19 -13.40
N LYS A 182 -19.34 -1.99 -13.11
CA LYS A 182 -20.12 -0.76 -13.32
C LYS A 182 -20.48 -0.60 -14.81
N THR A 183 -19.46 -0.69 -15.68
CA THR A 183 -19.66 -0.55 -17.12
C THR A 183 -20.54 -1.64 -17.71
N LEU A 184 -20.34 -2.90 -17.29
CA LEU A 184 -21.16 -4.03 -17.75
C LEU A 184 -22.64 -3.82 -17.40
N LEU A 185 -22.94 -3.49 -16.14
CA LEU A 185 -24.31 -3.31 -15.70
C LEU A 185 -24.98 -2.12 -16.37
N GLN A 186 -24.26 -1.02 -16.56
CA GLN A 186 -24.74 0.13 -17.31
C GLN A 186 -25.02 -0.21 -18.79
N ALA A 187 -24.15 -0.99 -19.43
CA ALA A 187 -24.34 -1.45 -20.81
C ALA A 187 -25.56 -2.38 -20.94
N LEU A 188 -25.86 -3.14 -19.88
CA LEU A 188 -27.07 -3.97 -19.78
C LEU A 188 -28.33 -3.18 -19.39
N GLY A 189 -28.30 -1.87 -19.42
CA GLY A 189 -29.47 -1.01 -19.22
C GLY A 189 -29.86 -0.77 -17.76
N PHE A 190 -29.04 -1.17 -16.78
CA PHE A 190 -29.31 -0.88 -15.38
C PHE A 190 -28.81 0.51 -14.99
N THR A 191 -29.53 1.16 -14.08
CA THR A 191 -29.01 2.32 -13.36
C THR A 191 -28.08 1.82 -12.25
N VAL A 192 -26.82 2.30 -12.22
CA VAL A 192 -25.85 1.86 -11.22
C VAL A 192 -25.61 2.98 -10.21
N LYS A 193 -25.78 2.67 -8.92
CA LYS A 193 -25.40 3.53 -7.78
C LYS A 193 -24.26 2.89 -7.02
N LEU A 194 -23.29 3.71 -6.60
CA LEU A 194 -22.19 3.30 -5.74
C LEU A 194 -22.50 3.70 -4.30
N SER A 195 -22.07 2.92 -3.33
CA SER A 195 -22.04 3.38 -1.95
C SER A 195 -21.11 4.60 -1.80
N HIS A 196 -21.36 5.44 -0.81
CA HIS A 196 -20.49 6.57 -0.51
C HIS A 196 -19.08 6.12 -0.10
N LEU A 197 -18.14 7.05 -0.02
CA LEU A 197 -16.79 6.77 0.46
C LEU A 197 -16.82 6.23 1.90
N SER A 198 -15.93 5.30 2.21
CA SER A 198 -15.79 4.75 3.55
C SER A 198 -15.50 5.86 4.56
N THR A 199 -16.37 6.00 5.54
CA THR A 199 -16.22 6.92 6.65
C THR A 199 -16.37 6.17 7.96
N ARG A 200 -16.00 6.81 9.06
CA ARG A 200 -16.27 6.27 10.39
C ARG A 200 -17.77 6.05 10.63
N ALA A 201 -18.61 6.94 10.15
CA ALA A 201 -20.07 6.82 10.28
C ALA A 201 -20.61 5.58 9.55
N ILE A 202 -20.17 5.33 8.30
CA ILE A 202 -20.53 4.12 7.56
C ILE A 202 -20.07 2.86 8.31
N TYR A 203 -18.86 2.85 8.86
CA TYR A 203 -18.36 1.73 9.66
C TYR A 203 -19.22 1.47 10.89
N GLU A 204 -19.52 2.52 11.68
CA GLU A 204 -20.30 2.42 12.91
C GLU A 204 -21.75 1.98 12.64
N ASP A 205 -22.35 2.43 11.56
CA ASP A 205 -23.70 2.04 11.15
C ASP A 205 -23.80 0.54 10.82
N GLY A 206 -22.76 -0.02 10.21
CA GLY A 206 -22.68 -1.46 9.89
C GLY A 206 -22.29 -2.37 11.05
N LEU A 207 -21.73 -1.82 12.13
CA LEU A 207 -21.01 -2.61 13.14
C LEU A 207 -21.89 -3.66 13.86
N GLN A 208 -23.17 -3.35 14.07
CA GLN A 208 -24.10 -4.28 14.75
C GLN A 208 -24.41 -5.55 13.95
N ALA A 209 -24.21 -5.53 12.63
CA ALA A 209 -24.45 -6.67 11.76
C ALA A 209 -23.22 -7.54 11.57
N VAL A 210 -22.06 -7.14 12.09
CA VAL A 210 -20.80 -7.90 11.98
C VAL A 210 -20.91 -9.16 12.82
N ALA A 211 -20.89 -10.32 12.16
CA ALA A 211 -21.11 -11.62 12.81
C ALA A 211 -19.92 -12.07 13.70
N SER A 212 -18.73 -11.55 13.49
CA SER A 212 -17.53 -11.95 14.24
C SER A 212 -16.52 -10.82 14.36
N ASP A 213 -16.03 -10.59 15.57
CA ASP A 213 -14.99 -9.61 15.85
C ASP A 213 -13.62 -9.97 15.24
N THR A 214 -13.42 -11.25 14.92
CA THR A 214 -12.14 -11.73 14.38
C THR A 214 -11.99 -11.50 12.88
N VAL A 215 -13.06 -11.11 12.18
CA VAL A 215 -12.98 -10.83 10.75
C VAL A 215 -12.16 -9.56 10.48
N CYS A 216 -11.47 -9.51 9.33
CA CYS A 216 -10.62 -8.37 8.99
C CYS A 216 -11.43 -7.08 8.83
N PHE A 217 -10.79 -5.93 9.05
CA PHE A 217 -11.43 -4.62 8.98
C PHE A 217 -12.15 -4.33 7.64
N PRO A 218 -11.57 -4.65 6.46
CA PRO A 218 -12.27 -4.49 5.18
C PRO A 218 -13.60 -5.25 5.10
N ALA A 219 -13.69 -6.44 5.71
CA ALA A 219 -14.94 -7.19 5.77
C ALA A 219 -15.98 -6.53 6.68
N LYS A 220 -15.55 -5.96 7.81
CA LYS A 220 -16.46 -5.21 8.69
C LYS A 220 -17.08 -3.99 8.00
N LEU A 221 -16.36 -3.35 7.10
CA LEU A 221 -16.87 -2.22 6.31
C LEU A 221 -18.03 -2.62 5.37
N VAL A 222 -18.09 -3.87 4.93
CA VAL A 222 -19.12 -4.33 3.99
C VAL A 222 -20.52 -4.02 4.49
N HIS A 223 -20.82 -4.32 5.74
CA HIS A 223 -22.15 -4.12 6.33
C HIS A 223 -22.61 -2.66 6.28
N GLY A 224 -21.72 -1.72 6.60
CA GLY A 224 -22.03 -0.28 6.52
C GLY A 224 -22.29 0.18 5.08
N HIS A 225 -21.49 -0.30 4.11
CA HIS A 225 -21.72 0.02 2.70
C HIS A 225 -23.03 -0.55 2.15
N LEU A 226 -23.43 -1.73 2.62
CA LEU A 226 -24.72 -2.31 2.23
C LEU A 226 -25.89 -1.52 2.80
N ARG A 227 -25.80 -1.07 4.05
CA ARG A 227 -26.81 -0.16 4.66
C ARG A 227 -26.87 1.18 3.95
N ASP A 228 -25.73 1.74 3.59
CA ASP A 228 -25.66 2.97 2.81
C ASP A 228 -26.40 2.84 1.48
N LEU A 229 -26.21 1.75 0.74
CA LEU A 229 -26.95 1.48 -0.50
C LEU A 229 -28.44 1.25 -0.26
N HIS A 230 -28.80 0.56 0.82
CA HIS A 230 -30.19 0.43 1.22
C HIS A 230 -30.85 1.79 1.46
N ASN A 231 -30.17 2.69 2.20
CA ASN A 231 -30.63 4.05 2.44
C ASN A 231 -30.71 4.91 1.16
N GLN A 232 -29.94 4.57 0.13
CA GLN A 232 -30.05 5.19 -1.19
C GLN A 232 -31.22 4.66 -2.03
N ASN A 233 -32.05 3.75 -1.48
CA ASN A 233 -33.20 3.13 -2.14
C ASN A 233 -32.84 2.48 -3.49
N VAL A 234 -31.79 1.65 -3.52
CA VAL A 234 -31.50 0.80 -4.67
C VAL A 234 -32.45 -0.40 -4.70
N ASP A 235 -32.84 -0.86 -5.88
CA ASP A 235 -33.73 -2.01 -6.02
C ASP A 235 -33.03 -3.33 -5.68
N ARG A 236 -31.74 -3.44 -6.06
CA ARG A 236 -30.90 -4.62 -5.85
C ARG A 236 -29.47 -4.20 -5.48
N ILE A 237 -28.80 -5.04 -4.72
CA ILE A 237 -27.36 -4.90 -4.47
C ILE A 237 -26.67 -6.11 -5.13
N PHE A 238 -25.72 -5.83 -6.01
CA PHE A 238 -24.95 -6.86 -6.69
C PHE A 238 -23.64 -7.08 -5.97
N MET A 239 -23.37 -8.31 -5.52
CA MET A 239 -22.14 -8.69 -4.83
C MET A 239 -21.76 -10.13 -5.18
N PRO A 240 -21.06 -10.37 -6.31
CA PRO A 240 -20.72 -11.71 -6.75
C PRO A 240 -19.70 -12.38 -5.83
N ILE A 241 -19.71 -13.71 -5.82
CA ILE A 241 -18.70 -14.54 -5.18
C ILE A 241 -17.54 -14.67 -6.16
N VAL A 242 -16.36 -14.15 -5.76
CA VAL A 242 -15.15 -14.26 -6.56
C VAL A 242 -14.19 -15.24 -5.89
N THR A 243 -13.96 -16.38 -6.53
CA THR A 243 -13.11 -17.45 -6.00
C THR A 243 -11.68 -17.35 -6.47
N THR A 244 -11.48 -16.92 -7.71
CA THR A 244 -10.18 -16.81 -8.36
C THR A 244 -10.13 -15.55 -9.21
N VAL A 245 -8.94 -14.98 -9.32
CA VAL A 245 -8.64 -13.89 -10.26
C VAL A 245 -7.37 -14.29 -11.02
N PRO A 246 -7.37 -14.25 -12.35
CA PRO A 246 -6.17 -14.53 -13.13
C PRO A 246 -5.01 -13.63 -12.72
N SER A 247 -3.83 -14.22 -12.50
CA SER A 247 -2.60 -13.47 -12.27
C SER A 247 -1.88 -13.21 -13.59
N GLU A 248 -1.34 -12.01 -13.75
CA GLU A 248 -0.44 -11.69 -14.87
C GLU A 248 0.96 -12.30 -14.66
N ASN A 249 1.30 -12.65 -13.42
CA ASN A 249 2.58 -13.27 -13.10
C ASN A 249 2.46 -14.80 -13.21
N THR A 250 3.13 -15.36 -14.21
CA THR A 250 3.14 -16.82 -14.45
C THR A 250 3.86 -17.63 -13.35
N ALA A 251 4.64 -16.97 -12.50
CA ALA A 251 5.31 -17.58 -11.34
C ALA A 251 4.40 -17.72 -10.11
N ASP A 252 3.20 -17.13 -10.13
CA ASP A 252 2.27 -17.23 -9.02
C ASP A 252 1.77 -18.66 -8.86
N THR A 253 1.85 -19.18 -7.64
CA THR A 253 1.46 -20.55 -7.30
C THR A 253 -0.04 -20.69 -7.03
N SER A 254 -0.76 -19.57 -6.84
CA SER A 254 -2.19 -19.57 -6.56
C SER A 254 -2.87 -18.31 -7.10
N GLN A 255 -3.99 -18.51 -7.77
CA GLN A 255 -4.89 -17.45 -8.23
C GLN A 255 -6.10 -17.31 -7.31
N SER A 256 -6.08 -17.97 -6.15
CA SER A 256 -7.20 -18.03 -5.23
C SER A 256 -7.34 -16.72 -4.46
N MET A 257 -8.55 -16.18 -4.44
CA MET A 257 -8.88 -15.05 -3.57
C MET A 257 -8.85 -15.47 -2.09
N CYS A 258 -8.73 -14.50 -1.19
CA CYS A 258 -8.75 -14.78 0.24
C CYS A 258 -10.13 -15.35 0.69
N ALA A 259 -10.14 -16.08 1.79
CA ALA A 259 -11.35 -16.71 2.31
C ALA A 259 -12.49 -15.71 2.57
N VAL A 260 -12.17 -14.48 2.97
CA VAL A 260 -13.15 -13.42 3.20
C VAL A 260 -13.83 -13.02 1.87
N VAL A 261 -13.07 -12.73 0.84
CA VAL A 261 -13.64 -12.36 -0.48
C VAL A 261 -14.54 -13.47 -1.02
N LYS A 262 -14.11 -14.74 -0.89
CA LYS A 262 -14.89 -15.89 -1.36
C LYS A 262 -16.16 -16.12 -0.57
N GLY A 263 -16.09 -16.03 0.76
CA GLY A 263 -17.18 -16.47 1.64
C GLY A 263 -18.11 -15.37 2.11
N TYR A 264 -17.64 -14.13 2.12
CA TYR A 264 -18.35 -13.03 2.77
C TYR A 264 -19.73 -12.71 2.13
N PRO A 265 -19.89 -12.79 0.79
CA PRO A 265 -21.22 -12.63 0.21
C PRO A 265 -22.25 -13.62 0.76
N LEU A 266 -21.84 -14.88 1.02
CA LEU A 266 -22.73 -15.89 1.64
C LEU A 266 -23.00 -15.58 3.12
N VAL A 267 -22.01 -15.10 3.86
CA VAL A 267 -22.20 -14.65 5.25
C VAL A 267 -23.27 -13.58 5.30
N ILE A 268 -23.15 -12.55 4.47
CA ILE A 268 -24.10 -11.45 4.41
C ILE A 268 -25.50 -11.93 4.00
N LYS A 269 -25.59 -12.77 2.97
CA LYS A 269 -26.87 -13.36 2.52
C LYS A 269 -27.63 -14.01 3.67
N ASN A 270 -26.92 -14.66 4.58
CA ASN A 270 -27.52 -15.44 5.66
C ASN A 270 -27.71 -14.64 6.96
N SER A 271 -26.88 -13.61 7.22
CA SER A 271 -26.87 -12.91 8.49
C SER A 271 -27.38 -11.46 8.42
N ASP A 272 -27.27 -10.82 7.27
CA ASP A 272 -27.56 -9.37 7.15
C ASP A 272 -28.19 -9.05 5.79
N ASN A 273 -29.24 -9.79 5.39
CA ASN A 273 -29.99 -9.53 4.16
C ASN A 273 -31.48 -9.35 4.47
N PRO A 274 -31.86 -8.25 5.14
CA PRO A 274 -33.25 -7.92 5.37
C PRO A 274 -33.94 -7.71 4.03
N GLU A 275 -35.17 -8.17 3.90
CA GLU A 275 -36.00 -7.97 2.70
C GLU A 275 -35.50 -8.67 1.41
N ARG A 276 -34.45 -9.51 1.46
CA ARG A 276 -33.90 -10.26 0.33
C ARG A 276 -33.56 -9.42 -0.91
N ARG A 277 -33.07 -8.20 -0.67
CA ARG A 277 -32.72 -7.24 -1.74
C ARG A 277 -31.33 -7.47 -2.35
N TRP A 278 -30.52 -8.35 -1.77
CA TRP A 278 -29.14 -8.53 -2.20
C TRP A 278 -29.01 -9.76 -3.08
N ASP A 279 -28.64 -9.53 -4.32
CA ASP A 279 -28.39 -10.59 -5.27
C ASP A 279 -26.91 -11.01 -5.19
N ILE A 280 -26.70 -12.28 -4.93
CA ILE A 280 -25.38 -12.89 -4.82
C ILE A 280 -25.32 -13.97 -5.90
N PRO A 281 -24.91 -13.64 -7.12
CA PRO A 281 -24.70 -14.63 -8.17
C PRO A 281 -23.49 -15.49 -7.85
N PHE A 282 -23.57 -16.74 -8.23
CA PHE A 282 -22.53 -17.74 -8.07
C PHE A 282 -21.52 -17.66 -9.21
#